data_a888c4eaca5011a0ed4d13ed31014f68
#
_entry.id   a888c4eaca5011a0ed4d13ed31014f68
#
_cell.length_a   1.000
_cell.length_b   1.000
_cell.length_c   1.000
_cell.angle_alpha   90.00
_cell.angle_beta   90.00
_cell.angle_gamma   90.00
#
_symmetry.space_group_name_H-M   'P 1'
#
loop_
_entity.id
_entity.type
_entity.pdbx_description
1 polymer ?
#
loop_
_entity_poly.entity_id
_entity_poly.type
_entity_poly.pdbx_seq_one_letter_code
_entity_poly.pdbx_strand_id
1 'polypeptide(L)'
;MKKIILTGGGTAGHVTPNLALIPSLKDHGFEIRYIGSYEGIEKKLITDAGIPYDGISSGKLRRYFDLKNFSDPFRVAKGYFEALRLMKRYKPDVVFSKGGFVAVPVVLAAKHYKVPVIIHESDMTPGLANKICIPSAAKVCCNFPETLKYLPKDKAVLTGSPIRAELLEGDRKAGLSYAHLTEDKPVLLIIGGSLGSVAVNTAVRKILPQLLNTFQVIHICGKGNLDESLIGTEGYVQYEYVDAPLKHLFAAAD
;
A
#
# COMPACT_ATOMS: atom_id res chain seq x y z
N MET A 1 6.24 -1.29 27.50
CA MET A 1 6.24 -0.86 26.09
C MET A 1 5.03 -1.51 25.44
N LYS A 2 4.20 -0.76 24.71
CA LYS A 2 3.04 -1.31 23.99
C LYS A 2 3.51 -2.07 22.76
N LYS A 3 2.81 -3.15 22.42
CA LYS A 3 3.17 -4.05 21.32
C LYS A 3 2.12 -4.00 20.23
N ILE A 4 2.54 -3.77 18.99
CA ILE A 4 1.67 -3.80 17.83
C ILE A 4 2.15 -4.84 16.82
N ILE A 5 1.21 -5.59 16.28
CA ILE A 5 1.42 -6.41 15.09
C ILE A 5 0.81 -5.71 13.88
N LEU A 6 1.61 -5.46 12.86
CA LEU A 6 1.16 -5.02 11.55
C LEU A 6 0.97 -6.23 10.64
N THR A 7 -0.05 -6.22 9.79
CA THR A 7 -0.27 -7.27 8.80
C THR A 7 -0.88 -6.71 7.53
N GLY A 8 -0.60 -7.37 6.43
CA GLY A 8 -1.06 -7.04 5.10
C GLY A 8 -0.13 -7.65 4.07
N GLY A 9 -0.56 -7.85 2.85
CA GLY A 9 0.33 -8.42 1.85
C GLY A 9 -0.34 -8.77 0.54
N GLY A 10 0.43 -9.43 -0.30
CA GLY A 10 0.04 -9.81 -1.65
C GLY A 10 0.33 -8.73 -2.70
N THR A 11 0.33 -7.44 -2.33
CA THR A 11 0.72 -6.32 -3.19
C THR A 11 1.42 -5.23 -2.38
N ALA A 12 2.24 -4.40 -3.04
CA ALA A 12 2.89 -3.26 -2.40
C ALA A 12 1.87 -2.28 -1.77
N GLY A 13 0.70 -2.13 -2.37
CA GLY A 13 -0.38 -1.26 -1.85
C GLY A 13 -0.92 -1.67 -0.47
N HIS A 14 -0.77 -2.93 -0.06
CA HIS A 14 -1.09 -3.40 1.28
C HIS A 14 0.08 -3.28 2.26
N VAL A 15 1.29 -2.99 1.79
CA VAL A 15 2.51 -2.94 2.61
C VAL A 15 2.97 -1.51 2.85
N THR A 16 3.01 -0.70 1.80
CA THR A 16 3.51 0.69 1.86
C THR A 16 2.81 1.55 2.93
N PRO A 17 1.48 1.48 3.11
CA PRO A 17 0.84 2.21 4.19
C PRO A 17 1.23 1.73 5.60
N ASN A 18 1.55 0.43 5.75
CA ASN A 18 2.11 -0.07 7.02
C ASN A 18 3.49 0.53 7.27
N LEU A 19 4.35 0.61 6.24
CA LEU A 19 5.66 1.26 6.34
C LEU A 19 5.53 2.73 6.72
N ALA A 20 4.55 3.44 6.16
CA ALA A 20 4.29 4.84 6.47
C ALA A 20 3.92 5.09 7.94
N LEU A 21 3.32 4.11 8.62
CA LEU A 21 2.96 4.21 10.04
C LEU A 21 4.14 3.94 10.98
N ILE A 22 5.21 3.24 10.53
CA ILE A 22 6.30 2.78 11.39
C ILE A 22 7.00 3.92 12.14
N PRO A 23 7.39 5.04 11.53
CA PRO A 23 8.04 6.13 12.26
C PRO A 23 7.18 6.62 13.42
N SER A 24 5.94 6.99 13.14
CA SER A 24 5.01 7.48 14.18
C SER A 24 4.74 6.44 15.28
N LEU A 25 4.63 5.16 14.95
CA LEU A 25 4.47 4.10 15.95
C LEU A 25 5.71 3.96 16.84
N LYS A 26 6.91 4.10 16.29
CA LYS A 26 8.17 4.10 17.07
C LYS A 26 8.23 5.30 18.01
N ASP A 27 7.90 6.50 17.53
CA ASP A 27 7.86 7.73 18.32
C ASP A 27 6.88 7.64 19.49
N HIS A 28 5.77 6.90 19.31
CA HIS A 28 4.80 6.61 20.37
C HIS A 28 5.18 5.40 21.25
N GLY A 29 6.39 4.88 21.12
CA GLY A 29 6.95 3.83 21.99
C GLY A 29 6.39 2.44 21.74
N PHE A 30 5.91 2.13 20.54
CA PHE A 30 5.46 0.79 20.19
C PHE A 30 6.63 -0.14 19.81
N GLU A 31 6.63 -1.35 20.36
CA GLU A 31 7.36 -2.49 19.79
C GLU A 31 6.58 -3.03 18.60
N ILE A 32 7.16 -2.98 17.40
CA ILE A 32 6.49 -3.32 16.15
C ILE A 32 6.97 -4.67 15.65
N ARG A 33 6.04 -5.52 15.24
CA ARG A 33 6.28 -6.76 14.51
C ARG A 33 5.37 -6.84 13.30
N TYR A 34 5.79 -7.58 12.30
CA TYR A 34 4.99 -7.81 11.11
C TYR A 34 4.71 -9.29 10.91
N ILE A 35 3.45 -9.62 10.60
CA ILE A 35 3.06 -10.97 10.18
C ILE A 35 2.57 -10.88 8.73
N GLY A 36 3.23 -11.62 7.85
CA GLY A 36 2.89 -11.71 6.43
C GLY A 36 3.06 -13.12 5.88
N SER A 37 3.03 -13.30 4.56
CA SER A 37 3.23 -14.60 3.94
C SER A 37 4.71 -15.00 3.90
N TYR A 38 5.00 -16.30 3.76
CA TYR A 38 6.38 -16.80 3.69
C TYR A 38 7.18 -16.20 2.52
N GLU A 39 6.53 -15.94 1.38
CA GLU A 39 7.18 -15.59 0.10
C GLU A 39 6.56 -14.35 -0.58
N GLY A 40 5.77 -13.56 0.15
CA GLY A 40 5.17 -12.34 -0.41
C GLY A 40 6.15 -11.18 -0.56
N ILE A 41 5.78 -10.20 -1.38
CA ILE A 41 6.54 -8.95 -1.56
C ILE A 41 6.72 -8.21 -0.22
N GLU A 42 5.77 -8.38 0.70
CA GLU A 42 5.79 -7.81 2.04
C GLU A 42 7.02 -8.25 2.83
N LYS A 43 7.48 -9.49 2.66
CA LYS A 43 8.66 -9.98 3.38
C LYS A 43 9.88 -9.12 3.10
N LYS A 44 10.18 -8.91 1.80
CA LYS A 44 11.32 -8.08 1.41
C LYS A 44 11.17 -6.64 1.93
N LEU A 45 10.05 -6.00 1.65
CA LEU A 45 9.82 -4.59 2.00
C LEU A 45 9.93 -4.32 3.51
N ILE A 46 9.41 -5.24 4.33
CA ILE A 46 9.39 -5.10 5.78
C ILE A 46 10.75 -5.42 6.40
N THR A 47 11.45 -6.45 5.89
CA THR A 47 12.81 -6.77 6.36
C THR A 47 13.81 -5.70 5.96
N ASP A 48 13.71 -5.13 4.77
CA ASP A 48 14.54 -4.00 4.33
C ASP A 48 14.32 -2.75 5.22
N ALA A 49 13.11 -2.57 5.77
CA ALA A 49 12.80 -1.52 6.76
C ALA A 49 13.27 -1.84 8.19
N GLY A 50 13.95 -2.98 8.41
CA GLY A 50 14.48 -3.37 9.72
C GLY A 50 13.40 -3.78 10.73
N ILE A 51 12.21 -4.19 10.28
CA ILE A 51 11.12 -4.62 11.16
C ILE A 51 11.12 -6.15 11.29
N PRO A 52 11.05 -6.69 12.52
CA PRO A 52 10.93 -8.12 12.75
C PRO A 52 9.74 -8.72 12.01
N TYR A 53 9.97 -9.77 11.22
CA TYR A 53 9.00 -10.39 10.33
C TYR A 53 8.78 -11.85 10.65
N ASP A 54 7.53 -12.25 10.73
CA ASP A 54 7.13 -13.65 10.88
C ASP A 54 6.27 -14.06 9.68
N GLY A 55 6.67 -15.13 9.00
CA GLY A 55 5.91 -15.70 7.88
C GLY A 55 4.85 -16.69 8.38
N ILE A 56 3.67 -16.65 7.75
CA ILE A 56 2.61 -17.65 7.91
C ILE A 56 2.14 -18.18 6.58
N SER A 57 1.50 -19.34 6.60
CA SER A 57 0.83 -19.90 5.45
C SER A 57 -0.37 -19.04 5.07
N SER A 58 -0.52 -18.71 3.80
CA SER A 58 -1.65 -17.94 3.28
C SER A 58 -2.22 -18.59 2.03
N GLY A 59 -3.54 -18.60 1.88
CA GLY A 59 -4.24 -18.95 0.65
C GLY A 59 -4.53 -17.68 -0.17
N LYS A 60 -4.69 -17.83 -1.48
CA LYS A 60 -5.23 -16.78 -2.35
C LYS A 60 -6.57 -17.26 -2.87
N LEU A 61 -7.69 -16.75 -2.34
CA LEU A 61 -8.99 -16.98 -2.96
C LEU A 61 -9.03 -16.26 -4.32
N ARG A 62 -8.84 -17.03 -5.38
CA ARG A 62 -8.89 -16.52 -6.75
C ARG A 62 -10.33 -16.44 -7.22
N ARG A 63 -10.66 -15.37 -7.94
CA ARG A 63 -12.04 -15.15 -8.47
C ARG A 63 -12.39 -16.07 -9.63
N TYR A 64 -11.44 -16.85 -10.15
CA TYR A 64 -11.62 -17.80 -11.25
C TYR A 64 -11.31 -19.22 -10.79
N PHE A 65 -11.81 -20.21 -11.51
CA PHE A 65 -11.62 -21.62 -11.19
C PHE A 65 -10.13 -21.99 -11.35
N ASP A 66 -9.48 -22.34 -10.23
CA ASP A 66 -8.09 -22.81 -10.20
C ASP A 66 -8.04 -24.01 -9.24
N LEU A 67 -7.38 -25.09 -9.63
CA LEU A 67 -7.19 -26.29 -8.79
C LEU A 67 -6.56 -25.94 -7.42
N LYS A 68 -5.80 -24.88 -7.34
CA LYS A 68 -5.24 -24.36 -6.08
C LYS A 68 -6.30 -23.85 -5.11
N ASN A 69 -7.51 -23.55 -5.58
CA ASN A 69 -8.62 -23.17 -4.70
C ASN A 69 -9.02 -24.30 -3.73
N PHE A 70 -8.73 -25.57 -4.06
CA PHE A 70 -8.97 -26.71 -3.16
C PHE A 70 -7.92 -26.80 -2.04
N SER A 71 -6.69 -26.35 -2.26
CA SER A 71 -5.64 -26.36 -1.24
C SER A 71 -5.63 -25.08 -0.38
N ASP A 72 -6.22 -24.00 -0.85
CA ASP A 72 -6.20 -22.70 -0.18
C ASP A 72 -6.93 -22.71 1.18
N PRO A 73 -8.07 -23.38 1.41
CA PRO A 73 -8.68 -23.51 2.74
C PRO A 73 -7.74 -24.17 3.77
N PHE A 74 -7.01 -25.21 3.39
CA PHE A 74 -6.03 -25.87 4.26
C PHE A 74 -4.85 -24.96 4.59
N ARG A 75 -4.40 -24.15 3.61
CA ARG A 75 -3.35 -23.14 3.82
C ARG A 75 -3.82 -22.05 4.77
N VAL A 76 -5.05 -21.57 4.63
CA VAL A 76 -5.65 -20.58 5.54
C VAL A 76 -5.78 -21.15 6.95
N ALA A 77 -6.25 -22.41 7.10
CA ALA A 77 -6.33 -23.09 8.39
C ALA A 77 -4.93 -23.23 9.04
N LYS A 78 -3.94 -23.68 8.26
CA LYS A 78 -2.54 -23.75 8.74
C LYS A 78 -2.06 -22.38 9.20
N GLY A 79 -2.24 -21.34 8.38
CA GLY A 79 -1.87 -19.95 8.71
C GLY A 79 -2.56 -19.43 9.98
N TYR A 80 -3.81 -19.84 10.22
CA TYR A 80 -4.52 -19.50 11.45
C TYR A 80 -3.85 -20.12 12.68
N PHE A 81 -3.48 -21.41 12.65
CA PHE A 81 -2.77 -22.03 13.77
C PHE A 81 -1.37 -21.44 13.99
N GLU A 82 -0.67 -21.09 12.91
CA GLU A 82 0.62 -20.38 12.98
C GLU A 82 0.43 -18.99 13.62
N ALA A 83 -0.58 -18.23 13.20
CA ALA A 83 -0.91 -16.93 13.77
C ALA A 83 -1.31 -17.03 15.26
N LEU A 84 -2.06 -18.07 15.66
CA LEU A 84 -2.38 -18.32 17.08
C LEU A 84 -1.11 -18.49 17.93
N ARG A 85 -0.12 -19.24 17.43
CA ARG A 85 1.17 -19.42 18.14
C ARG A 85 1.91 -18.09 18.29
N LEU A 86 1.91 -17.26 17.23
CA LEU A 86 2.55 -15.94 17.25
C LEU A 86 1.84 -15.00 18.24
N MET A 87 0.49 -14.94 18.21
CA MET A 87 -0.30 -14.15 19.17
C MET A 87 -0.02 -14.56 20.63
N LYS A 88 0.02 -15.87 20.90
CA LYS A 88 0.36 -16.40 22.24
C LYS A 88 1.78 -16.02 22.68
N ARG A 89 2.75 -16.07 21.73
CA ARG A 89 4.15 -15.75 21.99
C ARG A 89 4.38 -14.27 22.24
N TYR A 90 3.82 -13.41 21.40
CA TYR A 90 4.10 -11.96 21.41
C TYR A 90 3.18 -11.17 22.32
N LYS A 91 1.95 -11.65 22.53
CA LYS A 91 0.91 -10.99 23.35
C LYS A 91 0.77 -9.51 22.95
N PRO A 92 0.43 -9.21 21.70
CA PRO A 92 0.29 -7.82 21.27
C PRO A 92 -0.89 -7.13 21.96
N ASP A 93 -0.77 -5.81 22.15
CA ASP A 93 -1.84 -4.98 22.66
C ASP A 93 -2.85 -4.61 21.58
N VAL A 94 -2.41 -4.61 20.31
CA VAL A 94 -3.24 -4.26 19.15
C VAL A 94 -2.69 -4.92 17.87
N VAL A 95 -3.59 -5.22 16.94
CA VAL A 95 -3.25 -5.62 15.57
C VAL A 95 -3.78 -4.58 14.59
N PHE A 96 -2.94 -4.14 13.67
CA PHE A 96 -3.35 -3.31 12.54
C PHE A 96 -3.25 -4.09 11.24
N SER A 97 -4.35 -4.14 10.49
CA SER A 97 -4.47 -4.88 9.25
C SER A 97 -4.73 -3.95 8.08
N LYS A 98 -3.85 -3.97 7.08
CA LYS A 98 -4.03 -3.26 5.81
C LYS A 98 -4.79 -4.11 4.77
N GLY A 99 -5.16 -5.32 5.12
CA GLY A 99 -5.85 -6.24 4.23
C GLY A 99 -4.93 -7.18 3.45
N GLY A 100 -5.50 -7.79 2.40
CA GLY A 100 -4.89 -8.93 1.74
C GLY A 100 -5.21 -10.25 2.44
N PHE A 101 -5.16 -11.38 1.70
CA PHE A 101 -5.60 -12.68 2.24
C PHE A 101 -4.76 -13.18 3.41
N VAL A 102 -3.48 -12.79 3.48
CA VAL A 102 -2.61 -13.14 4.61
C VAL A 102 -3.06 -12.50 5.93
N ALA A 103 -3.77 -11.38 5.88
CA ALA A 103 -4.28 -10.73 7.08
C ALA A 103 -5.45 -11.50 7.73
N VAL A 104 -6.22 -12.27 6.95
CA VAL A 104 -7.40 -12.99 7.47
C VAL A 104 -7.05 -13.91 8.64
N PRO A 105 -6.12 -14.88 8.54
CA PRO A 105 -5.75 -15.72 9.66
C PRO A 105 -5.20 -14.94 10.86
N VAL A 106 -4.50 -13.82 10.63
CA VAL A 106 -3.94 -12.97 11.69
C VAL A 106 -5.06 -12.29 12.47
N VAL A 107 -6.03 -11.70 11.78
CA VAL A 107 -7.19 -11.02 12.39
C VAL A 107 -8.05 -12.01 13.17
N LEU A 108 -8.29 -13.19 12.64
CA LEU A 108 -9.06 -14.24 13.33
C LEU A 108 -8.33 -14.75 14.58
N ALA A 109 -7.00 -14.91 14.52
CA ALA A 109 -6.19 -15.27 15.67
C ALA A 109 -6.17 -14.18 16.75
N ALA A 110 -6.11 -12.90 16.35
CA ALA A 110 -6.22 -11.77 17.27
C ALA A 110 -7.58 -11.77 17.99
N LYS A 111 -8.68 -12.00 17.25
CA LYS A 111 -10.02 -12.14 17.85
C LYS A 111 -10.07 -13.26 18.88
N HIS A 112 -9.47 -14.42 18.58
CA HIS A 112 -9.42 -15.57 19.52
C HIS A 112 -8.80 -15.18 20.87
N TYR A 113 -7.73 -14.40 20.84
CA TYR A 113 -7.05 -13.89 22.05
C TYR A 113 -7.63 -12.59 22.59
N LYS A 114 -8.76 -12.09 22.05
CA LYS A 114 -9.41 -10.82 22.42
C LYS A 114 -8.48 -9.60 22.25
N VAL A 115 -7.52 -9.69 21.36
CA VAL A 115 -6.66 -8.56 20.98
C VAL A 115 -7.46 -7.65 20.05
N PRO A 116 -7.55 -6.34 20.33
CA PRO A 116 -8.26 -5.40 19.48
C PRO A 116 -7.59 -5.30 18.11
N VAL A 117 -8.43 -5.26 17.07
CA VAL A 117 -7.98 -5.18 15.67
C VAL A 117 -8.48 -3.89 15.05
N ILE A 118 -7.58 -3.17 14.41
CA ILE A 118 -7.90 -2.05 13.52
C ILE A 118 -7.68 -2.50 12.09
N ILE A 119 -8.69 -2.36 11.23
CA ILE A 119 -8.59 -2.65 9.80
C ILE A 119 -8.56 -1.34 9.04
N HIS A 120 -7.82 -1.30 7.94
CA HIS A 120 -7.83 -0.17 7.02
C HIS A 120 -8.24 -0.62 5.62
N GLU A 121 -9.30 -0.01 5.09
CA GLU A 121 -9.79 -0.21 3.72
C GLU A 121 -9.37 0.94 2.81
N SER A 122 -8.74 0.61 1.70
CA SER A 122 -8.27 1.61 0.73
C SER A 122 -9.20 1.84 -0.43
N ASP A 123 -10.04 0.84 -0.73
CA ASP A 123 -10.94 0.89 -1.89
C ASP A 123 -12.27 1.51 -1.50
N MET A 124 -13.02 1.99 -2.49
CA MET A 124 -14.37 2.54 -2.28
C MET A 124 -15.35 1.49 -1.75
N THR A 125 -15.10 0.21 -2.04
CA THR A 125 -15.90 -0.91 -1.52
C THR A 125 -14.98 -1.92 -0.85
N PRO A 126 -15.34 -2.42 0.35
CA PRO A 126 -14.49 -3.38 1.07
C PRO A 126 -14.17 -4.61 0.23
N GLY A 127 -12.88 -4.92 0.14
CA GLY A 127 -12.42 -6.15 -0.50
C GLY A 127 -12.83 -7.39 0.29
N LEU A 128 -12.82 -8.58 -0.36
CA LEU A 128 -13.28 -9.83 0.25
C LEU A 128 -12.55 -10.15 1.57
N ALA A 129 -11.24 -9.97 1.62
CA ALA A 129 -10.46 -10.20 2.83
C ALA A 129 -10.93 -9.30 3.98
N ASN A 130 -11.14 -8.00 3.72
CA ASN A 130 -11.64 -7.07 4.72
C ASN A 130 -13.10 -7.40 5.12
N LYS A 131 -13.97 -7.78 4.18
CA LYS A 131 -15.35 -8.22 4.50
C LYS A 131 -15.37 -9.38 5.51
N ILE A 132 -14.46 -10.35 5.37
CA ILE A 132 -14.30 -11.46 6.31
C ILE A 132 -13.80 -10.97 7.68
N CYS A 133 -12.94 -9.98 7.70
CA CYS A 133 -12.28 -9.46 8.91
C CYS A 133 -13.11 -8.43 9.69
N ILE A 134 -13.96 -7.63 9.03
CA ILE A 134 -14.77 -6.55 9.62
C ILE A 134 -15.56 -6.98 10.87
N PRO A 135 -16.23 -8.16 10.91
CA PRO A 135 -16.93 -8.59 12.12
C PRO A 135 -16.01 -8.74 13.35
N SER A 136 -14.73 -9.00 13.12
CA SER A 136 -13.71 -9.18 14.16
C SER A 136 -12.98 -7.89 14.55
N ALA A 137 -13.17 -6.81 13.79
CA ALA A 137 -12.50 -5.54 14.01
C ALA A 137 -13.14 -4.73 15.15
N ALA A 138 -12.32 -4.05 15.92
CA ALA A 138 -12.73 -3.02 16.87
C ALA A 138 -13.00 -1.69 16.14
N LYS A 139 -12.17 -1.34 15.15
CA LYS A 139 -12.35 -0.18 14.26
C LYS A 139 -11.99 -0.53 12.83
N VAL A 140 -12.66 0.16 11.89
CA VAL A 140 -12.43 0.02 10.44
C VAL A 140 -12.19 1.42 9.89
N CYS A 141 -10.94 1.72 9.61
CA CYS A 141 -10.52 2.95 8.95
C CYS A 141 -10.78 2.85 7.44
N CYS A 142 -11.07 3.95 6.78
CA CYS A 142 -11.25 4.00 5.33
C CYS A 142 -10.70 5.29 4.71
N ASN A 143 -10.39 5.20 3.41
CA ASN A 143 -9.87 6.32 2.64
C ASN A 143 -10.95 7.31 2.22
N PHE A 144 -12.13 6.82 1.86
CA PHE A 144 -13.16 7.60 1.18
C PHE A 144 -14.44 7.69 2.01
N PRO A 145 -15.11 8.86 2.02
CA PRO A 145 -16.42 9.02 2.66
C PRO A 145 -17.45 8.02 2.13
N GLU A 146 -17.39 7.70 0.84
CA GLU A 146 -18.31 6.77 0.16
C GLU A 146 -18.19 5.34 0.69
N THR A 147 -17.03 4.99 1.27
CA THR A 147 -16.80 3.66 1.86
C THR A 147 -17.61 3.48 3.15
N LEU A 148 -17.89 4.56 3.88
CA LEU A 148 -18.61 4.52 5.16
C LEU A 148 -19.98 3.82 5.07
N LYS A 149 -20.68 3.94 3.93
CA LYS A 149 -21.99 3.27 3.74
C LYS A 149 -21.92 1.74 3.70
N TYR A 150 -20.73 1.17 3.49
CA TYR A 150 -20.50 -0.28 3.46
C TYR A 150 -19.94 -0.82 4.77
N LEU A 151 -19.68 0.05 5.75
CA LEU A 151 -19.04 -0.30 7.02
C LEU A 151 -20.04 -0.21 8.19
N PRO A 152 -19.86 -1.00 9.27
CA PRO A 152 -20.64 -0.84 10.48
C PRO A 152 -20.41 0.56 11.08
N LYS A 153 -21.50 1.30 11.32
CA LYS A 153 -21.46 2.71 11.75
C LYS A 153 -20.71 2.92 13.08
N ASP A 154 -20.80 1.97 14.00
CA ASP A 154 -20.13 1.98 15.31
C ASP A 154 -18.62 1.74 15.24
N LYS A 155 -18.12 1.21 14.12
CA LYS A 155 -16.72 0.87 13.92
C LYS A 155 -16.01 1.72 12.88
N ALA A 156 -16.75 2.33 11.96
CA ALA A 156 -16.22 3.06 10.81
C ALA A 156 -15.55 4.37 11.24
N VAL A 157 -14.38 4.64 10.68
CA VAL A 157 -13.62 5.89 10.88
C VAL A 157 -13.03 6.34 9.55
N LEU A 158 -13.35 7.54 9.12
CA LEU A 158 -12.72 8.15 7.95
C LEU A 158 -11.35 8.72 8.35
N THR A 159 -10.27 8.14 7.83
CA THR A 159 -8.90 8.53 8.20
C THR A 159 -8.06 9.01 7.00
N GLY A 160 -8.49 8.71 5.78
CA GLY A 160 -7.60 8.78 4.64
C GLY A 160 -6.55 7.66 4.65
N SER A 161 -5.64 7.68 3.69
CA SER A 161 -4.55 6.70 3.57
C SER A 161 -3.32 7.15 4.35
N PRO A 162 -2.66 6.26 5.09
CA PRO A 162 -1.32 6.55 5.61
C PRO A 162 -0.35 6.78 4.45
N ILE A 163 0.29 7.93 4.45
CA ILE A 163 1.34 8.31 3.50
C ILE A 163 2.65 8.55 4.25
N ARG A 164 3.76 8.36 3.56
CA ARG A 164 5.09 8.66 4.11
C ARG A 164 5.22 10.15 4.34
N ALA A 165 5.52 10.58 5.58
CA ALA A 165 5.63 12.00 5.93
C ALA A 165 6.67 12.72 5.05
N GLU A 166 7.76 12.05 4.71
CA GLU A 166 8.81 12.56 3.84
C GLU A 166 8.32 13.04 2.46
N LEU A 167 7.20 12.48 1.96
CA LEU A 167 6.62 12.91 0.68
C LEU A 167 6.00 14.31 0.75
N LEU A 168 5.72 14.82 1.95
CA LEU A 168 5.20 16.16 2.18
C LEU A 168 6.32 17.21 2.33
N GLU A 169 7.58 16.77 2.41
CA GLU A 169 8.76 17.59 2.61
C GLU A 169 9.49 17.88 1.29
N GLY A 170 8.75 17.89 0.20
CA GLY A 170 9.29 18.18 -1.13
C GLY A 170 9.58 19.67 -1.33
N ASP A 171 10.54 19.96 -2.22
CA ASP A 171 10.86 21.31 -2.70
C ASP A 171 10.55 21.38 -4.19
N ARG A 172 9.71 22.38 -4.57
CA ARG A 172 9.26 22.56 -5.96
C ARG A 172 10.44 22.83 -6.91
N LYS A 173 11.37 23.71 -6.51
CA LYS A 173 12.51 24.07 -7.35
C LYS A 173 13.45 22.90 -7.58
N ALA A 174 13.70 22.11 -6.51
CA ALA A 174 14.48 20.89 -6.62
C ALA A 174 13.80 19.87 -7.56
N GLY A 175 12.47 19.76 -7.51
CA GLY A 175 11.70 18.87 -8.40
C GLY A 175 11.77 19.31 -9.87
N LEU A 176 11.57 20.58 -10.15
CA LEU A 176 11.70 21.14 -11.50
C LEU A 176 13.12 20.96 -12.05
N SER A 177 14.13 21.27 -11.23
CA SER A 177 15.53 21.09 -11.60
C SER A 177 15.86 19.63 -11.91
N TYR A 178 15.40 18.68 -11.07
CA TYR A 178 15.60 17.25 -11.29
C TYR A 178 14.93 16.77 -12.58
N ALA A 179 13.74 17.29 -12.89
CA ALA A 179 12.99 16.95 -14.09
C ALA A 179 13.42 17.77 -15.33
N HIS A 180 14.36 18.70 -15.20
CA HIS A 180 14.76 19.63 -16.28
C HIS A 180 13.57 20.40 -16.87
N LEU A 181 12.62 20.78 -16.00
CA LEU A 181 11.43 21.55 -16.36
C LEU A 181 11.55 23.01 -15.85
N THR A 182 10.67 23.85 -16.36
CA THR A 182 10.64 25.30 -16.07
C THR A 182 9.41 25.68 -15.21
N GLU A 183 9.29 26.94 -14.85
CA GLU A 183 8.11 27.49 -14.15
C GLU A 183 7.03 28.07 -15.11
N ASP A 184 7.24 27.94 -16.45
CA ASP A 184 6.43 28.63 -17.45
C ASP A 184 5.03 28.02 -17.62
N LYS A 185 4.90 26.72 -17.34
CA LYS A 185 3.64 25.98 -17.45
C LYS A 185 3.39 25.13 -16.21
N PRO A 186 2.11 24.87 -15.87
CA PRO A 186 1.78 23.90 -14.82
C PRO A 186 2.37 22.52 -15.13
N VAL A 187 2.68 21.76 -14.07
CA VAL A 187 3.30 20.44 -14.16
C VAL A 187 2.30 19.34 -13.82
N LEU A 188 2.07 18.42 -14.75
CA LEU A 188 1.33 17.19 -14.50
C LEU A 188 2.28 16.07 -14.11
N LEU A 189 2.08 15.48 -12.92
CA LEU A 189 2.76 14.26 -12.51
C LEU A 189 1.84 13.05 -12.71
N ILE A 190 2.26 12.10 -13.54
CA ILE A 190 1.52 10.89 -13.87
C ILE A 190 2.29 9.68 -13.38
N ILE A 191 1.64 8.85 -12.54
CA ILE A 191 2.25 7.65 -11.94
C ILE A 191 1.33 6.46 -12.11
N GLY A 192 1.78 5.40 -12.77
CA GLY A 192 1.07 4.14 -12.97
C GLY A 192 1.29 3.09 -11.88
N GLY A 193 1.88 3.47 -10.72
CA GLY A 193 2.34 2.54 -9.69
C GLY A 193 3.74 1.95 -9.98
N SER A 194 4.27 1.11 -9.09
CA SER A 194 5.65 0.60 -9.15
C SER A 194 5.96 -0.26 -10.39
N LEU A 195 4.96 -0.97 -10.91
CA LEU A 195 5.09 -1.77 -12.15
C LEU A 195 4.69 -0.98 -13.40
N GLY A 196 4.13 0.22 -13.22
CA GLY A 196 3.52 0.99 -14.29
C GLY A 196 2.15 0.43 -14.72
N SER A 197 1.50 1.17 -15.59
CA SER A 197 0.23 0.77 -16.22
C SER A 197 0.31 1.00 -17.72
N VAL A 198 0.37 -0.08 -18.49
CA VAL A 198 0.41 0.00 -19.97
C VAL A 198 -0.78 0.83 -20.50
N ALA A 199 -1.98 0.63 -19.94
CA ALA A 199 -3.17 1.39 -20.36
C ALA A 199 -3.02 2.89 -20.11
N VAL A 200 -2.52 3.29 -18.91
CA VAL A 200 -2.27 4.70 -18.59
C VAL A 200 -1.18 5.27 -19.48
N ASN A 201 -0.04 4.58 -19.61
CA ASN A 201 1.09 5.02 -20.44
C ASN A 201 0.64 5.25 -21.89
N THR A 202 -0.12 4.30 -22.47
CA THR A 202 -0.64 4.41 -23.82
C THR A 202 -1.60 5.60 -23.97
N ALA A 203 -2.52 5.77 -23.02
CA ALA A 203 -3.48 6.87 -23.06
C ALA A 203 -2.78 8.24 -22.99
N VAL A 204 -1.83 8.40 -22.07
CA VAL A 204 -1.03 9.62 -21.90
C VAL A 204 -0.26 9.94 -23.16
N ARG A 205 0.48 8.97 -23.71
CA ARG A 205 1.29 9.18 -24.93
C ARG A 205 0.45 9.55 -26.14
N LYS A 206 -0.76 8.97 -26.27
CA LYS A 206 -1.70 9.30 -27.34
C LYS A 206 -2.12 10.77 -27.35
N ILE A 207 -2.26 11.38 -26.16
CA ILE A 207 -2.70 12.78 -26.04
C ILE A 207 -1.56 13.73 -25.65
N LEU A 208 -0.32 13.24 -25.62
CA LEU A 208 0.84 14.02 -25.20
C LEU A 208 1.00 15.35 -25.96
N PRO A 209 0.87 15.40 -27.30
CA PRO A 209 0.97 16.67 -28.02
C PRO A 209 -0.06 17.71 -27.55
N GLN A 210 -1.28 17.29 -27.19
CA GLN A 210 -2.29 18.19 -26.68
C GLN A 210 -1.95 18.64 -25.23
N LEU A 211 -1.46 17.74 -24.39
CA LEU A 211 -1.05 18.06 -23.01
C LEU A 211 0.06 19.11 -23.00
N LEU A 212 1.06 18.97 -23.87
CA LEU A 212 2.22 19.86 -23.91
C LEU A 212 1.90 21.29 -24.39
N ASN A 213 0.73 21.53 -24.98
CA ASN A 213 0.29 22.89 -25.26
C ASN A 213 0.06 23.69 -23.97
N THR A 214 -0.39 23.05 -22.89
CA THR A 214 -0.82 23.68 -21.64
C THR A 214 0.08 23.33 -20.46
N PHE A 215 0.61 22.10 -20.43
CA PHE A 215 1.34 21.55 -19.30
C PHE A 215 2.77 21.14 -19.67
N GLN A 216 3.60 21.01 -18.66
CA GLN A 216 4.78 20.15 -18.68
C GLN A 216 4.39 18.83 -18.00
N VAL A 217 5.01 17.72 -18.39
CA VAL A 217 4.57 16.39 -17.96
C VAL A 217 5.73 15.57 -17.40
N ILE A 218 5.61 15.15 -16.15
CA ILE A 218 6.47 14.14 -15.52
C ILE A 218 5.70 12.83 -15.54
N HIS A 219 6.25 11.80 -16.19
CA HIS A 219 5.60 10.51 -16.36
C HIS A 219 6.43 9.38 -15.77
N ILE A 220 6.01 8.82 -14.62
CA ILE A 220 6.64 7.63 -14.03
C ILE A 220 5.93 6.41 -14.59
N CYS A 221 6.55 5.81 -15.62
CA CYS A 221 5.95 4.81 -16.48
C CYS A 221 5.97 3.39 -15.90
N GLY A 222 6.83 3.13 -14.92
CA GLY A 222 7.15 1.78 -14.43
C GLY A 222 8.27 1.10 -15.20
N LYS A 223 8.89 0.12 -14.59
CA LYS A 223 10.07 -0.58 -15.12
C LYS A 223 9.81 -1.21 -16.50
N GLY A 224 10.71 -0.97 -17.45
CA GLY A 224 10.63 -1.49 -18.82
C GLY A 224 9.58 -0.81 -19.69
N ASN A 225 9.03 0.33 -19.28
CA ASN A 225 7.95 1.01 -20.00
C ASN A 225 8.34 2.40 -20.53
N LEU A 226 9.62 2.72 -20.61
CA LEU A 226 10.06 3.94 -21.29
C LEU A 226 9.76 3.84 -22.79
N ASP A 227 9.47 4.98 -23.40
CA ASP A 227 9.33 5.12 -24.84
C ASP A 227 10.52 5.95 -25.36
N GLU A 228 11.48 5.25 -25.96
CA GLU A 228 12.72 5.88 -26.43
C GLU A 228 12.48 6.95 -27.49
N SER A 229 11.40 6.83 -28.28
CA SER A 229 11.06 7.80 -29.32
C SER A 229 10.63 9.16 -28.77
N LEU A 230 10.27 9.22 -27.47
CA LEU A 230 9.83 10.44 -26.80
C LEU A 230 10.93 11.07 -25.91
N ILE A 231 12.13 10.50 -25.88
CA ILE A 231 13.27 11.07 -25.16
C ILE A 231 13.68 12.40 -25.82
N GLY A 232 13.84 13.43 -25.00
CA GLY A 232 14.18 14.78 -25.48
C GLY A 232 12.99 15.61 -25.96
N THR A 233 11.76 15.12 -25.80
CA THR A 233 10.56 15.92 -26.07
C THR A 233 10.48 17.08 -25.08
N GLU A 234 10.44 18.30 -25.58
CA GLU A 234 10.37 19.50 -24.74
C GLU A 234 9.12 19.50 -23.84
N GLY A 235 9.32 19.77 -22.56
CA GLY A 235 8.25 19.75 -21.54
C GLY A 235 7.76 18.36 -21.14
N TYR A 236 8.42 17.28 -21.59
CA TYR A 236 8.07 15.91 -21.23
C TYR A 236 9.28 15.13 -20.72
N VAL A 237 9.16 14.54 -19.54
CA VAL A 237 10.19 13.66 -18.98
C VAL A 237 9.59 12.35 -18.52
N GLN A 238 10.28 11.25 -18.80
CA GLN A 238 9.90 9.90 -18.41
C GLN A 238 10.89 9.32 -17.42
N TYR A 239 10.36 8.56 -16.45
CA TYR A 239 11.13 7.74 -15.52
C TYR A 239 10.53 6.35 -15.42
N GLU A 240 11.36 5.32 -15.32
CA GLU A 240 10.88 3.99 -14.95
C GLU A 240 10.46 3.94 -13.48
N TYR A 241 11.27 4.54 -12.63
CA TYR A 241 11.10 4.57 -11.19
C TYR A 241 11.84 5.79 -10.62
N VAL A 242 11.30 6.38 -9.57
CA VAL A 242 11.92 7.46 -8.81
C VAL A 242 11.81 7.14 -7.33
N ASP A 243 12.90 7.26 -6.59
CA ASP A 243 12.95 7.01 -5.15
C ASP A 243 13.10 8.33 -4.37
N ALA A 244 14.27 8.66 -3.87
CA ALA A 244 14.49 9.83 -3.01
C ALA A 244 14.02 11.17 -3.63
N PRO A 245 14.17 11.45 -4.94
CA PRO A 245 13.64 12.67 -5.55
C PRO A 245 12.12 12.73 -5.67
N LEU A 246 11.38 11.63 -5.44
CA LEU A 246 9.93 11.56 -5.65
C LEU A 246 9.17 12.65 -4.88
N LYS A 247 9.58 12.96 -3.65
CA LYS A 247 8.99 14.04 -2.86
C LYS A 247 9.07 15.41 -3.56
N HIS A 248 10.18 15.68 -4.23
CA HIS A 248 10.37 16.92 -4.96
C HIS A 248 9.53 16.96 -6.25
N LEU A 249 9.35 15.81 -6.91
CA LEU A 249 8.45 15.72 -8.05
C LEU A 249 6.99 15.92 -7.65
N PHE A 250 6.58 15.42 -6.47
CA PHE A 250 5.25 15.73 -5.92
C PHE A 250 5.09 17.22 -5.63
N ALA A 251 6.11 17.87 -5.06
CA ALA A 251 6.07 19.31 -4.79
C ALA A 251 6.13 20.15 -6.08
N ALA A 252 6.70 19.63 -7.17
CA ALA A 252 6.74 20.28 -8.48
C ALA A 252 5.39 20.22 -9.21
N ALA A 253 4.57 19.23 -8.92
CA ALA A 253 3.26 19.04 -9.55
C ALA A 253 2.23 20.06 -9.03
N ASP A 254 1.29 20.44 -9.91
CA ASP A 254 0.18 21.38 -9.65
C ASP A 254 -1.17 20.67 -9.51
#